data_069c886d5d8121261512ef1f81fa05a6
#
_entry.id   069c886d5d8121261512ef1f81fa05a6
#
_cell.length_a   1.000
_cell.length_b   1.000
_cell.length_c   1.000
_cell.angle_alpha   90.00
_cell.angle_beta   90.00
_cell.angle_gamma   90.00
#
_symmetry.space_group_name_H-M   'P 1'
#
loop_
_entity.id
_entity.type
_entity.pdbx_description
1 polymer ?
#
loop_
_entity_poly.entity_id
_entity_poly.type
_entity_poly.pdbx_seq_one_letter_code
_entity_poly.pdbx_strand_id
1 'polypeptide(L)'
;MDTLYIVVPCYNEEEVLPETARRLREKMLSLMDRGKISNRSRILLVNDGSSDRTWELITRLYESDRLFEGISLSRNRGHQNALLAGLMTARRYADMVISMDADLQDDIEAVDAMVDKYYEGCHIVYGVRSSRKKDTFFKRFTAESYYRVINSLGGKVVFNHADYRLMSRQALDALSQYGEV
;
A
#
# COMPACT_ATOMS: atom_id res chain seq x y z
N MET A 1 -5.47 3.14 20.74
CA MET A 1 -4.55 2.89 19.62
C MET A 1 -5.37 2.46 18.43
N ASP A 2 -5.12 3.07 17.30
CA ASP A 2 -5.86 2.87 16.08
C ASP A 2 -5.37 1.63 15.33
N THR A 3 -6.25 1.06 14.54
CA THR A 3 -5.99 -0.16 13.77
C THR A 3 -5.43 0.20 12.41
N LEU A 4 -4.22 -0.28 12.11
CA LEU A 4 -3.56 -0.15 10.81
C LEU A 4 -3.77 -1.41 9.98
N TYR A 5 -4.15 -1.25 8.71
CA TYR A 5 -4.01 -2.30 7.71
C TYR A 5 -2.95 -1.88 6.68
N ILE A 6 -2.06 -2.82 6.32
CA ILE A 6 -1.17 -2.66 5.16
C ILE A 6 -1.77 -3.51 4.05
N VAL A 7 -2.13 -2.89 2.92
CA VAL A 7 -2.71 -3.53 1.74
C VAL A 7 -1.63 -3.70 0.69
N VAL A 8 -1.41 -4.94 0.26
CA VAL A 8 -0.37 -5.30 -0.71
C VAL A 8 -0.99 -6.09 -1.86
N PRO A 9 -1.18 -5.48 -3.06
CA PRO A 9 -1.56 -6.19 -4.26
C PRO A 9 -0.43 -7.13 -4.71
N CYS A 10 -0.78 -8.36 -5.08
CA CYS A 10 0.16 -9.40 -5.48
C CYS A 10 -0.29 -10.03 -6.81
N TYR A 11 0.58 -10.05 -7.82
CA TYR A 11 0.37 -10.76 -9.07
C TYR A 11 1.64 -11.44 -9.55
N ASN A 12 1.69 -12.79 -9.44
CA ASN A 12 2.87 -13.60 -9.74
C ASN A 12 4.12 -13.16 -8.96
N GLU A 13 4.00 -13.10 -7.64
CA GLU A 13 5.03 -12.61 -6.70
C GLU A 13 5.61 -13.75 -5.84
N GLU A 14 5.55 -15.01 -6.30
CA GLU A 14 5.98 -16.17 -5.50
C GLU A 14 7.43 -16.08 -5.02
N GLU A 15 8.31 -15.42 -5.78
CA GLU A 15 9.73 -15.29 -5.44
C GLU A 15 9.97 -14.21 -4.36
N VAL A 16 9.21 -13.12 -4.37
CA VAL A 16 9.45 -11.93 -3.52
C VAL A 16 8.59 -11.94 -2.28
N LEU A 17 7.36 -12.46 -2.38
CA LEU A 17 6.35 -12.42 -1.31
C LEU A 17 6.84 -12.96 0.05
N PRO A 18 7.65 -14.03 0.15
CA PRO A 18 8.13 -14.51 1.44
C PRO A 18 8.97 -13.47 2.19
N GLU A 19 9.86 -12.78 1.49
CA GLU A 19 10.72 -11.74 2.10
C GLU A 19 9.90 -10.48 2.42
N THR A 20 8.98 -10.09 1.55
CA THR A 20 8.05 -8.98 1.80
C THR A 20 7.22 -9.24 3.05
N ALA A 21 6.63 -10.42 3.17
CA ALA A 21 5.85 -10.80 4.33
C ALA A 21 6.68 -10.77 5.62
N ARG A 22 7.91 -11.31 5.59
CA ARG A 22 8.82 -11.28 6.75
C ARG A 22 9.10 -9.86 7.22
N ARG A 23 9.47 -8.96 6.32
CA ARG A 23 9.80 -7.56 6.65
C ARG A 23 8.60 -6.78 7.13
N LEU A 24 7.44 -6.94 6.49
CA LEU A 24 6.20 -6.31 6.94
C LEU A 24 5.77 -6.80 8.32
N ARG A 25 5.91 -8.12 8.58
CA ARG A 25 5.65 -8.71 9.89
C ARG A 25 6.50 -8.06 10.97
N GLU A 26 7.81 -7.97 10.77
CA GLU A 26 8.75 -7.36 11.70
C GLU A 26 8.39 -5.89 11.98
N LYS A 27 8.06 -5.13 10.96
CA LYS A 27 7.64 -3.72 11.10
C LYS A 27 6.34 -3.60 11.91
N MET A 28 5.33 -4.38 11.58
CA MET A 28 4.03 -4.34 12.26
C MET A 28 4.17 -4.71 13.74
N LEU A 29 4.91 -5.77 14.07
CA LEU A 29 5.16 -6.15 15.46
C LEU A 29 5.91 -5.06 16.21
N SER A 30 6.93 -4.47 15.63
CA SER A 30 7.66 -3.35 16.23
C SER A 30 6.76 -2.14 16.52
N LEU A 31 5.82 -1.81 15.62
CA LEU A 31 4.85 -0.73 15.85
C LEU A 31 3.86 -1.07 16.98
N MET A 32 3.42 -2.32 17.07
CA MET A 32 2.54 -2.81 18.15
C MET A 32 3.27 -2.76 19.49
N ASP A 33 4.49 -3.27 19.58
CA ASP A 33 5.30 -3.32 20.80
C ASP A 33 5.59 -1.91 21.36
N ARG A 34 5.79 -0.93 20.45
CA ARG A 34 5.97 0.48 20.81
C ARG A 34 4.65 1.21 21.12
N GLY A 35 3.53 0.52 21.02
CA GLY A 35 2.22 1.10 21.27
C GLY A 35 1.78 2.16 20.23
N LYS A 36 2.32 2.13 19.01
CA LYS A 36 1.93 3.06 17.95
C LYS A 36 0.65 2.64 17.22
N ILE A 37 0.39 1.33 17.16
CA ILE A 37 -0.80 0.77 16.53
C ILE A 37 -1.43 -0.32 17.40
N SER A 38 -2.70 -0.61 17.16
CA SER A 38 -3.46 -1.66 17.83
C SER A 38 -2.94 -3.06 17.46
N ASN A 39 -3.02 -4.01 18.39
CA ASN A 39 -2.77 -5.44 18.13
C ASN A 39 -3.81 -6.09 17.18
N ARG A 40 -4.88 -5.36 16.84
CA ARG A 40 -5.85 -5.76 15.80
C ARG A 40 -5.41 -5.39 14.38
N SER A 41 -4.27 -4.71 14.23
CA SER A 41 -3.72 -4.34 12.92
C SER A 41 -3.33 -5.58 12.11
N ARG A 42 -3.45 -5.51 10.77
CA ARG A 42 -3.25 -6.64 9.85
C ARG A 42 -2.49 -6.25 8.60
N ILE A 43 -1.95 -7.26 7.92
CA ILE A 43 -1.41 -7.18 6.56
C ILE A 43 -2.40 -7.91 5.66
N LEU A 44 -3.02 -7.20 4.74
CA LEU A 44 -3.97 -7.73 3.77
C LEU A 44 -3.30 -7.91 2.42
N LEU A 45 -3.06 -9.17 2.05
CA LEU A 45 -2.48 -9.56 0.77
C LEU A 45 -3.61 -9.79 -0.24
N VAL A 46 -3.54 -9.12 -1.39
CA VAL A 46 -4.58 -9.19 -2.43
C VAL A 46 -4.04 -9.89 -3.66
N ASN A 47 -4.43 -11.16 -3.84
CA ASN A 47 -4.07 -11.92 -5.04
C ASN A 47 -4.90 -11.45 -6.24
N ASP A 48 -4.24 -10.89 -7.25
CA ASP A 48 -4.87 -10.45 -8.51
C ASP A 48 -4.93 -11.58 -9.56
N GLY A 49 -5.40 -12.75 -9.16
CA GLY A 49 -5.54 -13.90 -10.07
C GLY A 49 -4.20 -14.43 -10.57
N SER A 50 -3.21 -14.58 -9.70
CA SER A 50 -1.89 -15.14 -10.02
C SER A 50 -2.00 -16.56 -10.59
N SER A 51 -1.08 -16.90 -11.48
CA SER A 51 -0.95 -18.24 -12.09
C SER A 51 0.15 -19.10 -11.47
N ASP A 52 0.99 -18.49 -10.63
CA ASP A 52 2.07 -19.12 -9.87
C ASP A 52 1.60 -19.52 -8.46
N ARG A 53 2.52 -19.80 -7.54
CA ARG A 53 2.20 -20.18 -6.15
C ARG A 53 1.90 -19.01 -5.21
N THR A 54 1.71 -17.80 -5.72
CA THR A 54 1.44 -16.60 -4.88
C THR A 54 0.24 -16.85 -3.96
N TRP A 55 -0.90 -17.36 -4.49
CA TRP A 55 -2.08 -17.60 -3.67
C TRP A 55 -1.86 -18.69 -2.61
N GLU A 56 -1.13 -19.74 -2.94
CA GLU A 56 -0.77 -20.79 -1.99
C GLU A 56 0.06 -20.22 -0.83
N LEU A 57 1.03 -19.34 -1.12
CA LEU A 57 1.84 -18.67 -0.10
C LEU A 57 1.00 -17.76 0.79
N ILE A 58 0.07 -16.98 0.23
CA ILE A 58 -0.86 -16.13 0.99
C ILE A 58 -1.70 -16.99 1.95
N THR A 59 -2.23 -18.11 1.47
CA THR A 59 -3.03 -19.03 2.29
C THR A 59 -2.22 -19.59 3.46
N ARG A 60 -0.98 -20.01 3.22
CA ARG A 60 -0.08 -20.49 4.29
C ARG A 60 0.25 -19.42 5.32
N LEU A 61 0.47 -18.17 4.91
CA LEU A 61 0.70 -17.05 5.82
C LEU A 61 -0.53 -16.82 6.70
N TYR A 62 -1.72 -16.80 6.13
CA TYR A 62 -2.99 -16.67 6.87
C TYR A 62 -3.20 -17.78 7.90
N GLU A 63 -2.89 -19.03 7.54
CA GLU A 63 -3.05 -20.18 8.44
C GLU A 63 -2.03 -20.19 9.59
N SER A 64 -0.83 -19.66 9.35
CA SER A 64 0.28 -19.69 10.30
C SER A 64 0.36 -18.49 11.23
N ASP A 65 -0.11 -17.31 10.81
CA ASP A 65 0.02 -16.07 11.58
C ASP A 65 -1.22 -15.17 11.39
N ARG A 66 -1.91 -14.88 12.49
CA ARG A 66 -3.11 -14.02 12.52
C ARG A 66 -2.86 -12.58 12.07
N LEU A 67 -1.61 -12.17 11.90
CA LEU A 67 -1.25 -10.87 11.36
C LEU A 67 -1.61 -10.75 9.88
N PHE A 68 -1.64 -11.87 9.15
CA PHE A 68 -1.93 -11.90 7.72
C PHE A 68 -3.39 -12.21 7.44
N GLU A 69 -3.94 -11.49 6.47
CA GLU A 69 -5.22 -11.75 5.84
C GLU A 69 -5.01 -11.83 4.31
N GLY A 70 -5.86 -12.57 3.62
CA GLY A 70 -5.78 -12.74 2.19
C GLY A 70 -7.13 -12.64 1.51
N ILE A 71 -7.18 -11.98 0.37
CA ILE A 71 -8.30 -12.04 -0.58
C ILE A 71 -7.79 -12.41 -1.96
N SER A 72 -8.61 -13.14 -2.73
CA SER A 72 -8.27 -13.52 -4.10
C SER A 72 -9.34 -13.05 -5.05
N LEU A 73 -8.92 -12.35 -6.10
CA LEU A 73 -9.77 -12.01 -7.22
C LEU A 73 -9.91 -13.21 -8.13
N SER A 74 -11.07 -13.39 -8.78
CA SER A 74 -11.38 -14.53 -9.64
C SER A 74 -10.50 -14.61 -10.90
N ARG A 75 -9.86 -13.52 -11.29
CA ARG A 75 -8.92 -13.38 -12.41
C ARG A 75 -8.11 -12.10 -12.25
N ASN A 76 -7.05 -11.93 -13.03
CA ASN A 76 -6.32 -10.67 -13.11
C ASN A 76 -7.27 -9.53 -13.55
N ARG A 77 -7.32 -8.49 -12.72
CA ARG A 77 -8.10 -7.26 -12.92
C ARG A 77 -7.21 -6.03 -13.07
N GLY A 78 -5.91 -6.21 -12.92
CA GLY A 78 -4.90 -5.16 -12.91
C GLY A 78 -4.69 -4.54 -11.54
N HIS A 79 -3.46 -4.05 -11.35
CA HIS A 79 -2.95 -3.55 -10.06
C HIS A 79 -3.90 -2.60 -9.35
N GLN A 80 -4.46 -1.60 -10.04
CA GLN A 80 -5.34 -0.59 -9.45
C GLN A 80 -6.66 -1.20 -8.92
N ASN A 81 -7.24 -2.17 -9.63
CA ASN A 81 -8.45 -2.84 -9.17
C ASN A 81 -8.18 -3.77 -7.99
N ALA A 82 -7.04 -4.46 -7.99
CA ALA A 82 -6.61 -5.27 -6.85
C ALA A 82 -6.36 -4.40 -5.62
N LEU A 83 -5.66 -3.27 -5.78
CA LEU A 83 -5.45 -2.28 -4.73
C LEU A 83 -6.78 -1.76 -4.18
N LEU A 84 -7.69 -1.34 -5.06
CA LEU A 84 -9.01 -0.84 -4.66
C LEU A 84 -9.80 -1.89 -3.87
N ALA A 85 -9.81 -3.15 -4.34
CA ALA A 85 -10.49 -4.25 -3.63
C ALA A 85 -9.92 -4.42 -2.20
N GLY A 86 -8.61 -4.34 -2.06
CA GLY A 86 -7.94 -4.38 -0.75
C GLY A 86 -8.31 -3.20 0.14
N LEU A 87 -8.26 -1.98 -0.39
CA LEU A 87 -8.61 -0.75 0.34
C LEU A 87 -10.06 -0.77 0.83
N MET A 88 -11.00 -1.15 -0.04
CA MET A 88 -12.43 -1.23 0.32
C MET A 88 -12.73 -2.34 1.32
N THR A 89 -11.94 -3.42 1.30
CA THR A 89 -12.02 -4.48 2.31
C THR A 89 -11.47 -3.99 3.65
N ALA A 90 -10.25 -3.45 3.67
CA ALA A 90 -9.58 -2.96 4.88
C ALA A 90 -10.34 -1.81 5.55
N ARG A 91 -11.00 -0.92 4.79
CA ARG A 91 -11.82 0.19 5.28
C ARG A 91 -12.83 -0.22 6.35
N ARG A 92 -13.34 -1.45 6.28
CA ARG A 92 -14.37 -1.95 7.22
C ARG A 92 -13.82 -2.19 8.61
N TYR A 93 -12.51 -2.38 8.74
CA TYR A 93 -11.88 -2.87 9.98
C TYR A 93 -10.79 -1.93 10.50
N ALA A 94 -10.18 -1.13 9.61
CA ALA A 94 -9.03 -0.28 9.92
C ALA A 94 -9.44 1.17 10.18
N ASP A 95 -8.68 1.89 11.00
CA ASP A 95 -8.79 3.33 11.19
C ASP A 95 -7.89 4.08 10.20
N MET A 96 -6.79 3.43 9.79
CA MET A 96 -5.88 3.88 8.75
C MET A 96 -5.39 2.69 7.91
N VAL A 97 -5.15 2.94 6.63
CA VAL A 97 -4.67 1.93 5.67
C VAL A 97 -3.46 2.47 4.93
N ILE A 98 -2.40 1.67 4.85
CA ILE A 98 -1.25 1.94 3.99
C ILE A 98 -1.32 1.01 2.79
N SER A 99 -1.23 1.56 1.57
CA SER A 99 -0.99 0.79 0.34
C SER A 99 0.50 0.72 0.05
N MET A 100 0.99 -0.45 -0.38
CA MET A 100 2.39 -0.71 -0.65
C MET A 100 2.53 -1.79 -1.72
N ASP A 101 3.57 -1.70 -2.57
CA ASP A 101 3.87 -2.71 -3.56
C ASP A 101 4.56 -3.95 -2.93
N ALA A 102 4.38 -5.13 -3.57
CA ALA A 102 4.97 -6.37 -3.09
C ALA A 102 6.49 -6.49 -3.32
N ASP A 103 7.06 -5.69 -4.21
CA ASP A 103 8.42 -5.82 -4.76
C ASP A 103 9.54 -5.24 -3.89
N LEU A 104 9.23 -4.77 -2.68
CA LEU A 104 10.16 -4.17 -1.71
C LEU A 104 10.88 -2.90 -2.19
N GLN A 105 10.39 -2.23 -3.25
CA GLN A 105 10.95 -0.96 -3.69
C GLN A 105 10.53 0.22 -2.80
N ASP A 106 9.45 0.06 -2.05
CA ASP A 106 8.98 1.04 -1.07
C ASP A 106 9.76 0.92 0.24
N ASP A 107 10.05 2.06 0.85
CA ASP A 107 10.78 2.11 2.12
C ASP A 107 9.85 1.75 3.28
N ILE A 108 9.96 0.50 3.77
CA ILE A 108 9.18 0.01 4.92
C ILE A 108 9.43 0.85 6.18
N GLU A 109 10.60 1.46 6.33
CA GLU A 109 10.89 2.31 7.48
C GLU A 109 10.06 3.60 7.50
N ALA A 110 9.62 4.08 6.34
CA ALA A 110 8.75 5.26 6.24
C ALA A 110 7.36 5.04 6.86
N VAL A 111 6.94 3.79 7.10
CA VAL A 111 5.66 3.48 7.78
C VAL A 111 5.56 4.17 9.14
N ASP A 112 6.65 4.24 9.90
CA ASP A 112 6.68 4.95 11.19
C ASP A 112 6.29 6.43 11.04
N ALA A 113 6.92 7.11 10.09
CA ALA A 113 6.65 8.52 9.84
C ALA A 113 5.23 8.76 9.30
N MET A 114 4.71 7.82 8.49
CA MET A 114 3.33 7.91 7.99
C MET A 114 2.33 7.80 9.14
N VAL A 115 2.52 6.85 10.07
CA VAL A 115 1.68 6.68 11.26
C VAL A 115 1.77 7.91 12.16
N ASP A 116 2.96 8.48 12.35
CA ASP A 116 3.13 9.70 13.15
C ASP A 116 2.37 10.88 12.51
N LYS A 117 2.42 11.05 11.19
CA LYS A 117 1.65 12.08 10.46
C LYS A 117 0.14 11.88 10.54
N TYR A 118 -0.33 10.64 10.54
CA TYR A 118 -1.74 10.34 10.78
C TYR A 118 -2.18 10.84 12.17
N TYR A 119 -1.39 10.59 13.22
CA TYR A 119 -1.71 11.08 14.56
C TYR A 119 -1.56 12.60 14.71
N GLU A 120 -0.81 13.26 13.84
CA GLU A 120 -0.80 14.73 13.71
C GLU A 120 -2.06 15.29 13.00
N GLY A 121 -2.98 14.42 12.56
CA GLY A 121 -4.26 14.79 11.93
C GLY A 121 -4.25 14.75 10.40
N CYS A 122 -3.20 14.21 9.76
CA CYS A 122 -3.19 14.04 8.30
C CYS A 122 -4.08 12.87 7.88
N HIS A 123 -5.04 13.11 7.00
CA HIS A 123 -5.91 12.08 6.46
C HIS A 123 -5.32 11.31 5.28
N ILE A 124 -4.37 11.90 4.56
CA ILE A 124 -3.62 11.28 3.46
C ILE A 124 -2.15 11.66 3.60
N VAL A 125 -1.26 10.65 3.60
CA VAL A 125 0.20 10.83 3.65
C VAL A 125 0.82 10.06 2.50
N TYR A 126 1.55 10.75 1.62
CA TYR A 126 2.22 10.13 0.48
C TYR A 126 3.66 9.75 0.80
N GLY A 127 4.06 8.53 0.43
CA GLY A 127 5.45 8.15 0.34
C GLY A 127 6.08 8.73 -0.92
N VAL A 128 6.95 9.72 -0.78
CA VAL A 128 7.63 10.35 -1.91
C VAL A 128 9.05 9.83 -2.00
N ARG A 129 9.40 9.21 -3.15
CA ARG A 129 10.77 8.75 -3.40
C ARG A 129 11.70 9.96 -3.58
N SER A 130 12.67 10.14 -2.68
CA SER A 130 13.56 11.31 -2.65
C SER A 130 14.58 11.36 -3.78
N SER A 131 14.90 10.26 -4.45
CA SER A 131 15.73 10.25 -5.68
C SER A 131 15.57 8.97 -6.50
N ARG A 132 15.32 9.11 -7.79
CA ARG A 132 15.50 8.04 -8.79
C ARG A 132 16.94 8.07 -9.32
N LYS A 133 17.90 7.57 -8.56
CA LYS A 133 19.30 7.51 -8.98
C LYS A 133 19.59 6.63 -10.23
N LYS A 134 18.59 5.89 -10.73
CA LYS A 134 18.73 4.97 -11.88
C LYS A 134 17.93 5.34 -13.13
N ASP A 135 17.17 6.43 -13.11
CA ASP A 135 16.44 6.83 -14.32
C ASP A 135 17.35 7.50 -15.33
N THR A 136 17.32 7.02 -16.59
CA THR A 136 18.02 7.62 -17.71
C THR A 136 17.58 9.09 -17.87
N PHE A 137 18.51 10.00 -18.13
CA PHE A 137 18.29 11.46 -18.29
C PHE A 137 17.07 11.78 -19.16
N PHE A 138 16.81 10.99 -20.20
CA PHE A 138 15.69 11.17 -21.13
C PHE A 138 14.32 10.87 -20.46
N LYS A 139 14.20 9.81 -19.62
CA LYS A 139 12.96 9.50 -18.89
C LYS A 139 12.63 10.57 -17.86
N ARG A 140 13.65 11.14 -17.21
CA ARG A 140 13.49 12.22 -16.23
C ARG A 140 12.99 13.50 -16.89
N PHE A 141 13.55 13.86 -18.05
CA PHE A 141 13.18 15.06 -18.81
C PHE A 141 11.72 14.98 -19.32
N THR A 142 11.29 13.84 -19.86
CA THR A 142 9.91 13.66 -20.34
C THR A 142 8.89 13.66 -19.20
N ALA A 143 9.19 13.04 -18.06
CA ALA A 143 8.33 13.07 -16.88
C ALA A 143 8.19 14.48 -16.31
N GLU A 144 9.29 15.22 -16.16
CA GLU A 144 9.27 16.60 -15.67
C GLU A 144 8.48 17.53 -16.60
N SER A 145 8.59 17.34 -17.92
CA SER A 145 7.84 18.11 -18.91
C SER A 145 6.34 17.82 -18.85
N TYR A 146 5.95 16.55 -18.70
CA TYR A 146 4.56 16.14 -18.52
C TYR A 146 3.93 16.78 -17.28
N TYR A 147 4.60 16.72 -16.14
CA TYR A 147 4.09 17.31 -14.89
C TYR A 147 4.01 18.85 -14.95
N ARG A 148 4.95 19.53 -15.65
CA ARG A 148 4.85 20.97 -15.86
C ARG A 148 3.61 21.34 -16.68
N VAL A 149 3.31 20.60 -17.74
CA VAL A 149 2.11 20.83 -18.55
C VAL A 149 0.84 20.64 -17.72
N ILE A 150 0.73 19.54 -16.96
CA ILE A 150 -0.43 19.28 -16.10
C ILE A 150 -0.60 20.38 -15.03
N ASN A 151 0.47 20.78 -14.37
CA ASN A 151 0.42 21.86 -13.37
C ASN A 151 0.04 23.21 -13.99
N SER A 152 0.48 23.50 -15.24
CA SER A 152 0.08 24.72 -15.95
C SER A 152 -1.40 24.73 -16.37
N LEU A 153 -2.02 23.54 -16.46
CA LEU A 153 -3.45 23.35 -16.72
C LEU A 153 -4.31 23.36 -15.44
N GLY A 154 -3.71 23.72 -14.29
CA GLY A 154 -4.41 23.82 -12.99
C GLY A 154 -4.50 22.51 -12.21
N GLY A 155 -3.92 21.43 -12.70
CA GLY A 155 -3.83 20.15 -11.96
C GLY A 155 -2.74 20.23 -10.88
N LYS A 156 -3.11 20.15 -9.61
CA LYS A 156 -2.15 19.96 -8.49
C LYS A 156 -1.76 18.49 -8.40
N VAL A 157 -0.84 18.04 -9.25
CA VAL A 157 -0.33 16.67 -9.20
C VAL A 157 0.87 16.61 -8.26
N VAL A 158 0.83 15.71 -7.27
CA VAL A 158 1.99 15.46 -6.41
C VAL A 158 3.08 14.79 -7.25
N PHE A 159 4.23 15.45 -7.36
CA PHE A 159 5.35 14.94 -8.15
C PHE A 159 5.89 13.65 -7.53
N ASN A 160 6.12 12.62 -8.36
CA ASN A 160 6.77 11.36 -7.95
C ASN A 160 6.03 10.54 -6.87
N HIS A 161 4.69 10.61 -6.83
CA HIS A 161 3.89 9.73 -5.97
C HIS A 161 3.88 8.31 -6.54
N ALA A 162 4.25 7.35 -5.71
CA ALA A 162 3.97 5.94 -5.92
C ALA A 162 2.59 5.63 -5.30
N ASP A 163 2.05 4.44 -5.54
CA ASP A 163 0.84 3.96 -4.83
C ASP A 163 1.09 3.73 -3.32
N TYR A 164 2.30 4.09 -2.86
CA TYR A 164 2.70 4.07 -1.46
C TYR A 164 2.14 5.27 -0.71
N ARG A 165 1.03 5.05 -0.01
CA ARG A 165 0.33 6.10 0.72
C ARG A 165 -0.43 5.55 1.93
N LEU A 166 -0.53 6.37 2.98
CA LEU A 166 -1.46 6.14 4.08
C LEU A 166 -2.74 6.93 3.82
N MET A 167 -3.87 6.32 4.07
CA MET A 167 -5.20 6.94 4.05
C MET A 167 -5.96 6.61 5.33
N SER A 168 -6.57 7.63 5.95
CA SER A 168 -7.50 7.42 7.07
C SER A 168 -8.79 6.76 6.59
N ARG A 169 -9.56 6.17 7.51
CA ARG A 169 -10.93 5.68 7.23
C ARG A 169 -11.78 6.77 6.59
N GLN A 170 -11.72 8.01 7.08
CA GLN A 170 -12.48 9.14 6.53
C GLN A 170 -12.10 9.39 5.06
N ALA A 171 -10.82 9.34 4.71
CA ALA A 171 -10.37 9.49 3.31
C ALA A 171 -10.87 8.34 2.43
N LEU A 172 -10.87 7.10 2.96
CA LEU A 172 -11.38 5.92 2.25
C LEU A 172 -12.91 5.95 2.10
N ASP A 173 -13.63 6.48 3.09
CA ASP A 173 -15.08 6.68 3.02
C ASP A 173 -15.42 7.69 1.91
N ALA A 174 -14.68 8.79 1.82
CA ALA A 174 -14.83 9.75 0.73
C ALA A 174 -14.52 9.08 -0.63
N LEU A 175 -13.39 8.35 -0.74
CA LEU A 175 -13.02 7.63 -1.97
C LEU A 175 -14.12 6.67 -2.43
N SER A 176 -14.78 5.96 -1.51
CA SER A 176 -15.83 4.99 -1.84
C SER A 176 -17.09 5.58 -2.44
N GLN A 177 -17.27 6.90 -2.36
CA GLN A 177 -18.43 7.61 -2.92
C GLN A 177 -18.22 8.02 -4.39
N TYR A 178 -16.98 7.94 -4.90
CA TYR A 178 -16.71 8.21 -6.30
C TYR A 178 -17.04 6.95 -7.12
N GLY A 179 -18.11 7.04 -7.93
CA GLY A 179 -18.65 5.93 -8.72
C GLY A 179 -17.89 5.60 -10.02
N GLU A 180 -16.72 6.23 -10.25
CA GLU A 180 -15.89 6.05 -11.45
C GLU A 180 -14.71 5.07 -11.19
N VAL A 181 -14.81 4.25 -10.15
CA VAL A 181 -13.75 3.29 -9.77
C VAL A 181 -14.25 1.87 -9.98
#